data_9da586b82afa2fe8daa233c982b6b404
#
_entry.id   9da586b82afa2fe8daa233c982b6b404
#
_cell.length_a   1.000
_cell.length_b   1.000
_cell.length_c   1.000
_cell.angle_alpha   90.00
_cell.angle_beta   90.00
_cell.angle_gamma   90.00
#
_symmetry.space_group_name_H-M   'P 1'
#
loop_
_entity.id
_entity.type
_entity.pdbx_description
1 polymer ?
#
loop_
_entity_poly.entity_id
_entity_poly.type
_entity_poly.pdbx_seq_one_letter_code
_entity_poly.pdbx_strand_id
1 'polypeptide(L)'
;PMRVSRIQRESSSVISISLVPADDRRLAAALPGQFVVLRVLPPPGGSALMRNYSLSDLPSTGHYRVSIKQEVNGAASTYLHSHVQTGDLLDVAAPRGNFTLKTGTNPVVLLSAGVGATPVLSMLHALANEISPREVWRLFGARNLYDHPFAEESASLVKNLPQGKSRVWYRRPAAQAGLSTDLDATAAIQNNYFGH
;
A
#
# COMPACT_ATOMS: atom_id res chain seq x y z
N PRO A 1 -8.31 -7.01 -19.75
CA PRO A 1 -8.53 -5.66 -19.24
C PRO A 1 -9.19 -5.68 -17.86
N MET A 2 -8.85 -4.69 -17.04
CA MET A 2 -9.51 -4.42 -15.77
C MET A 2 -9.99 -2.97 -15.74
N ARG A 3 -11.11 -2.72 -15.08
CA ARG A 3 -11.70 -1.38 -14.96
C ARG A 3 -11.23 -0.72 -13.67
N VAL A 4 -10.83 0.52 -13.76
CA VAL A 4 -10.55 1.37 -12.59
C VAL A 4 -11.89 1.65 -11.89
N SER A 5 -12.06 1.12 -10.69
CA SER A 5 -13.28 1.33 -9.89
C SER A 5 -13.14 2.47 -8.89
N ARG A 6 -11.92 2.75 -8.44
CA ARG A 6 -11.65 3.83 -7.47
C ARG A 6 -10.20 4.29 -7.58
N ILE A 7 -10.00 5.59 -7.38
CA ILE A 7 -8.68 6.20 -7.18
C ILE A 7 -8.71 6.94 -5.84
N GLN A 8 -7.69 6.71 -5.01
CA GLN A 8 -7.57 7.34 -3.70
C GLN A 8 -6.15 7.89 -3.51
N ARG A 9 -6.04 9.10 -2.95
CA ARG A 9 -4.75 9.66 -2.55
C ARG A 9 -4.37 9.13 -1.17
N GLU A 10 -3.17 8.56 -1.09
CA GLU A 10 -2.64 7.97 0.15
C GLU A 10 -1.61 8.85 0.84
N SER A 11 -0.91 9.69 0.06
CA SER A 11 0.04 10.68 0.58
C SER A 11 0.28 11.77 -0.46
N SER A 12 1.23 12.68 -0.20
CA SER A 12 1.62 13.71 -1.16
C SER A 12 2.03 13.16 -2.52
N SER A 13 2.63 11.97 -2.55
CA SER A 13 3.22 11.36 -3.75
C SER A 13 2.66 9.98 -4.11
N VAL A 14 1.71 9.42 -3.36
CA VAL A 14 1.17 8.08 -3.59
C VAL A 14 -0.34 8.13 -3.82
N ILE A 15 -0.78 7.45 -4.87
CA ILE A 15 -2.20 7.12 -5.10
C ILE A 15 -2.41 5.61 -5.09
N SER A 16 -3.59 5.18 -4.69
CA SER A 16 -4.08 3.82 -4.87
C SER A 16 -5.12 3.76 -5.97
N ILE A 17 -5.03 2.73 -6.81
CA ILE A 17 -5.98 2.43 -7.87
C ILE A 17 -6.58 1.06 -7.58
N SER A 18 -7.90 1.01 -7.40
CA SER A 18 -8.66 -0.24 -7.28
C SER A 18 -9.15 -0.67 -8.66
N LEU A 19 -8.94 -1.93 -8.97
CA LEU A 19 -9.15 -2.54 -10.28
C LEU A 19 -10.10 -3.74 -10.16
N VAL A 20 -11.18 -3.74 -10.89
CA VAL A 20 -12.13 -4.85 -10.97
C VAL A 20 -12.11 -5.45 -12.38
N PRO A 21 -12.47 -6.73 -12.56
CA PRO A 21 -12.61 -7.29 -13.91
C PRO A 21 -13.54 -6.41 -14.78
N ALA A 22 -13.14 -6.21 -16.03
CA ALA A 22 -13.95 -5.42 -16.98
C ALA A 22 -15.08 -6.23 -17.60
N ASP A 23 -15.08 -7.54 -17.39
CA ASP A 23 -16.04 -8.52 -17.86
C ASP A 23 -16.37 -9.51 -16.74
N ASP A 24 -17.17 -10.52 -17.02
CA ASP A 24 -17.64 -11.53 -16.05
C ASP A 24 -16.55 -12.56 -15.65
N ARG A 25 -15.30 -12.37 -16.08
CA ARG A 25 -14.20 -13.27 -15.70
C ARG A 25 -13.90 -13.15 -14.21
N ARG A 26 -13.69 -14.30 -13.60
CA ARG A 26 -13.24 -14.33 -12.21
C ARG A 26 -11.84 -13.73 -12.08
N LEU A 27 -11.65 -12.97 -11.02
CA LEU A 27 -10.34 -12.46 -10.64
C LEU A 27 -9.39 -13.63 -10.34
N ALA A 28 -8.18 -13.60 -10.88
CA ALA A 28 -7.18 -14.59 -10.55
C ALA A 28 -6.80 -14.47 -9.07
N ALA A 29 -6.71 -15.63 -8.40
CA ALA A 29 -6.29 -15.64 -7.00
C ALA A 29 -4.87 -15.08 -6.85
N ALA A 30 -4.64 -14.37 -5.77
CA ALA A 30 -3.33 -13.83 -5.44
C ALA A 30 -2.95 -14.18 -4.00
N LEU A 31 -1.66 -14.23 -3.73
CA LEU A 31 -1.12 -14.37 -2.38
C LEU A 31 -0.69 -13.00 -1.84
N PRO A 32 -0.85 -12.75 -0.52
CA PRO A 32 -0.38 -11.52 0.10
C PRO A 32 1.12 -11.29 -0.16
N GLY A 33 1.45 -10.13 -0.73
CA GLY A 33 2.80 -9.76 -1.13
C GLY A 33 3.11 -9.90 -2.61
N GLN A 34 2.25 -10.55 -3.40
CA GLN A 34 2.41 -10.65 -4.85
C GLN A 34 2.18 -9.30 -5.55
N PHE A 35 2.60 -9.23 -6.80
CA PHE A 35 2.44 -8.07 -7.67
C PHE A 35 1.72 -8.43 -8.97
N VAL A 36 1.19 -7.43 -9.62
CA VAL A 36 0.66 -7.49 -10.98
C VAL A 36 1.52 -6.65 -11.92
N VAL A 37 1.46 -6.93 -13.22
CA VAL A 37 2.08 -6.10 -14.25
C VAL A 37 0.99 -5.28 -14.93
N LEU A 38 1.11 -3.96 -14.88
CA LEU A 38 0.27 -3.06 -15.64
C LEU A 38 0.96 -2.70 -16.96
N ARG A 39 0.20 -2.80 -18.04
CA ARG A 39 0.58 -2.22 -19.33
C ARG A 39 -0.06 -0.84 -19.42
N VAL A 40 0.79 0.17 -19.48
CA VAL A 40 0.39 1.58 -19.54
C VAL A 40 0.70 2.09 -20.96
N LEU A 41 -0.27 2.74 -21.58
CA LEU A 41 -0.13 3.37 -22.90
C LEU A 41 -0.10 4.90 -22.70
N PRO A 42 1.08 5.52 -22.61
CA PRO A 42 1.18 6.98 -22.58
C PRO A 42 0.59 7.63 -23.85
N PRO A 43 0.27 8.95 -23.83
CA PRO A 43 -0.40 9.65 -24.93
C PRO A 43 0.27 9.51 -26.30
N PRO A 44 -0.39 9.96 -27.40
CA PRO A 44 -0.18 9.53 -28.78
C PRO A 44 1.28 9.40 -29.20
N GLY A 45 1.67 8.21 -29.68
CA GLY A 45 3.00 7.90 -30.18
C GLY A 45 3.98 7.30 -29.16
N GLY A 46 3.60 7.18 -27.90
CA GLY A 46 4.44 6.53 -26.89
C GLY A 46 4.40 4.99 -26.96
N SER A 47 5.55 4.35 -26.72
CA SER A 47 5.61 2.90 -26.58
C SER A 47 4.89 2.43 -25.32
N ALA A 48 4.28 1.24 -25.37
CA ALA A 48 3.68 0.62 -24.19
C ALA A 48 4.72 0.39 -23.10
N LEU A 49 4.39 0.82 -21.88
CA LEU A 49 5.24 0.64 -20.70
C LEU A 49 4.68 -0.47 -19.84
N MET A 50 5.51 -1.45 -19.50
CA MET A 50 5.16 -2.52 -18.58
C MET A 50 5.79 -2.20 -17.21
N ARG A 51 4.98 -2.17 -16.14
CA ARG A 51 5.46 -1.88 -14.79
C ARG A 51 4.83 -2.83 -13.78
N ASN A 52 5.65 -3.25 -12.83
CA ASN A 52 5.24 -4.11 -11.73
C ASN A 52 4.72 -3.24 -10.59
N TYR A 53 3.56 -3.59 -10.06
CA TYR A 53 2.98 -2.97 -8.88
C TYR A 53 2.52 -4.04 -7.90
N SER A 54 3.06 -4.00 -6.69
CA SER A 54 2.62 -4.90 -5.62
C SER A 54 1.17 -4.64 -5.28
N LEU A 55 0.44 -5.71 -5.00
CA LEU A 55 -0.89 -5.59 -4.42
C LEU A 55 -0.77 -4.99 -3.02
N SER A 56 -1.64 -4.05 -2.69
CA SER A 56 -1.62 -3.29 -1.45
C SER A 56 -2.87 -3.49 -0.59
N ASP A 57 -3.69 -4.49 -0.91
CA ASP A 57 -4.90 -4.85 -0.18
C ASP A 57 -5.01 -6.36 -0.02
N LEU A 58 -6.06 -6.83 0.67
CA LEU A 58 -6.38 -8.25 0.79
C LEU A 58 -6.72 -8.83 -0.59
N PRO A 59 -5.95 -9.81 -1.08
CA PRO A 59 -6.14 -10.30 -2.46
C PRO A 59 -7.47 -11.03 -2.73
N SER A 60 -8.29 -11.26 -1.72
CA SER A 60 -9.55 -12.04 -1.81
C SER A 60 -10.80 -11.18 -1.96
N THR A 61 -10.69 -9.88 -2.08
CA THR A 61 -11.83 -8.93 -1.99
C THR A 61 -12.57 -8.68 -3.31
N GLY A 62 -12.32 -9.46 -4.36
CA GLY A 62 -12.97 -9.29 -5.67
C GLY A 62 -12.41 -8.14 -6.51
N HIS A 63 -11.36 -7.49 -6.05
CA HIS A 63 -10.62 -6.47 -6.77
C HIS A 63 -9.12 -6.60 -6.49
N TYR A 64 -8.30 -5.94 -7.29
CA TYR A 64 -6.91 -5.66 -6.96
C TYR A 64 -6.75 -4.19 -6.59
N ARG A 65 -5.98 -3.89 -5.57
CA ARG A 65 -5.51 -2.55 -5.31
C ARG A 65 -4.00 -2.49 -5.54
N VAL A 66 -3.58 -1.56 -6.37
CA VAL A 66 -2.17 -1.21 -6.59
C VAL A 66 -1.95 0.21 -6.13
N SER A 67 -0.81 0.48 -5.49
CA SER A 67 -0.49 1.81 -5.01
C SER A 67 0.79 2.30 -5.66
N ILE A 68 0.71 3.47 -6.27
CA ILE A 68 1.70 4.01 -7.19
C ILE A 68 2.30 5.28 -6.59
N LYS A 69 3.59 5.27 -6.36
CA LYS A 69 4.32 6.49 -6.04
C LYS A 69 4.67 7.22 -7.34
N GLN A 70 4.42 8.51 -7.36
CA GLN A 70 4.86 9.37 -8.44
C GLN A 70 6.38 9.54 -8.38
N GLU A 71 7.08 9.00 -9.37
CA GLU A 71 8.54 9.12 -9.48
C GLU A 71 8.89 10.32 -10.36
N VAL A 72 9.94 11.03 -9.96
CA VAL A 72 10.49 12.13 -10.77
C VAL A 72 10.93 11.55 -12.13
N ASN A 73 10.43 12.12 -13.21
CA ASN A 73 10.67 11.64 -14.59
C ASN A 73 10.16 10.21 -14.89
N GLY A 74 9.29 9.67 -14.04
CA GLY A 74 8.69 8.36 -14.23
C GLY A 74 7.51 8.40 -15.20
N ALA A 75 7.70 8.09 -16.49
CA ALA A 75 6.65 8.19 -17.51
C ALA A 75 5.37 7.42 -17.13
N ALA A 76 5.48 6.18 -16.65
CA ALA A 76 4.32 5.39 -16.27
C ALA A 76 3.61 5.94 -15.01
N SER A 77 4.38 6.29 -13.96
CA SER A 77 3.79 6.84 -12.74
C SER A 77 3.13 8.20 -12.97
N THR A 78 3.74 9.06 -13.77
CA THR A 78 3.15 10.35 -14.16
C THR A 78 1.85 10.16 -14.93
N TYR A 79 1.83 9.23 -15.90
CA TYR A 79 0.60 8.92 -16.65
C TYR A 79 -0.51 8.43 -15.72
N LEU A 80 -0.21 7.47 -14.85
CA LEU A 80 -1.19 6.91 -13.91
C LEU A 80 -1.73 7.96 -12.93
N HIS A 81 -0.92 8.94 -12.52
CA HIS A 81 -1.34 10.02 -11.63
C HIS A 81 -2.16 11.11 -12.31
N SER A 82 -1.89 11.38 -13.61
CA SER A 82 -2.41 12.58 -14.28
C SER A 82 -3.52 12.30 -15.30
N HIS A 83 -3.60 11.09 -15.84
CA HIS A 83 -4.49 10.79 -16.96
C HIS A 83 -5.50 9.67 -16.65
N VAL A 84 -5.17 8.75 -15.74
CA VAL A 84 -6.08 7.63 -15.44
C VAL A 84 -7.21 8.11 -14.54
N GLN A 85 -8.44 7.74 -14.90
CA GLN A 85 -9.66 8.10 -14.21
C GLN A 85 -10.49 6.84 -13.87
N THR A 86 -11.42 7.01 -12.94
CA THR A 86 -12.42 5.98 -12.64
C THR A 86 -13.24 5.69 -13.90
N GLY A 87 -13.40 4.40 -14.22
CA GLY A 87 -14.04 3.91 -15.44
C GLY A 87 -13.07 3.47 -16.53
N ASP A 88 -11.83 3.94 -16.52
CA ASP A 88 -10.82 3.57 -17.50
C ASP A 88 -10.49 2.07 -17.47
N LEU A 89 -10.02 1.57 -18.61
CA LEU A 89 -9.55 0.20 -18.75
C LEU A 89 -8.03 0.15 -18.75
N LEU A 90 -7.47 -0.71 -17.93
CA LEU A 90 -6.04 -1.00 -17.88
C LEU A 90 -5.79 -2.48 -18.15
N ASP A 91 -4.76 -2.78 -18.95
CA ASP A 91 -4.31 -4.15 -19.14
C ASP A 91 -3.46 -4.59 -17.93
N VAL A 92 -3.93 -5.62 -17.26
CA VAL A 92 -3.33 -6.15 -16.04
C VAL A 92 -3.05 -7.63 -16.19
N ALA A 93 -1.80 -8.04 -15.98
CA ALA A 93 -1.45 -9.45 -15.99
C ALA A 93 -1.84 -10.11 -14.64
N ALA A 94 -2.00 -11.44 -14.67
CA ALA A 94 -2.27 -12.20 -13.44
C ALA A 94 -1.18 -11.97 -12.37
N PRO A 95 -1.55 -12.05 -11.08
CA PRO A 95 -0.62 -11.91 -9.97
C PRO A 95 0.53 -12.92 -10.03
N ARG A 96 1.71 -12.49 -9.60
CA ARG A 96 2.93 -13.29 -9.58
C ARG A 96 3.91 -12.78 -8.52
N GLY A 97 4.99 -13.52 -8.32
CA GLY A 97 6.07 -13.19 -7.38
C GLY A 97 6.13 -14.14 -6.20
N ASN A 98 7.33 -14.26 -5.62
CA ASN A 98 7.65 -15.19 -4.54
C ASN A 98 7.82 -14.49 -3.18
N PHE A 99 7.72 -13.16 -3.15
CA PHE A 99 7.72 -12.40 -1.91
C PHE A 99 6.32 -12.46 -1.30
N THR A 100 6.03 -13.53 -0.57
CA THR A 100 4.71 -13.80 -0.01
C THR A 100 4.78 -14.04 1.49
N LEU A 101 3.67 -13.74 2.17
CA LEU A 101 3.51 -14.06 3.58
C LEU A 101 3.70 -15.57 3.78
N LYS A 102 4.61 -15.94 4.69
CA LYS A 102 4.84 -17.35 5.02
C LYS A 102 3.81 -17.84 6.02
N THR A 103 3.28 -19.02 5.77
CA THR A 103 2.43 -19.75 6.71
C THR A 103 3.23 -20.18 7.93
N GLY A 104 2.57 -20.42 9.05
CA GLY A 104 3.18 -20.89 10.29
C GLY A 104 2.74 -20.09 11.51
N THR A 105 3.32 -20.41 12.66
CA THR A 105 2.98 -19.83 13.97
C THR A 105 4.06 -18.87 14.50
N ASN A 106 5.22 -18.82 13.85
CA ASN A 106 6.32 -17.95 14.27
C ASN A 106 5.94 -16.47 14.19
N PRO A 107 6.55 -15.59 15.01
CA PRO A 107 6.42 -14.14 14.90
C PRO A 107 6.70 -13.63 13.50
N VAL A 108 6.02 -12.55 13.11
CA VAL A 108 6.18 -11.89 11.81
C VAL A 108 6.71 -10.48 12.00
N VAL A 109 7.77 -10.14 11.31
CA VAL A 109 8.28 -8.77 11.22
C VAL A 109 8.04 -8.24 9.81
N LEU A 110 7.16 -7.25 9.70
CA LEU A 110 6.81 -6.54 8.49
C LEU A 110 7.60 -5.23 8.42
N LEU A 111 8.79 -5.27 7.83
CA LEU A 111 9.69 -4.12 7.70
C LEU A 111 9.56 -3.49 6.31
N SER A 112 9.33 -2.18 6.26
CA SER A 112 9.19 -1.44 5.01
C SER A 112 9.54 0.04 5.13
N ALA A 113 9.72 0.70 3.99
CA ALA A 113 9.92 2.14 3.91
C ALA A 113 9.26 2.71 2.64
N GLY A 114 8.66 3.89 2.75
CA GLY A 114 8.02 4.58 1.64
C GLY A 114 7.01 3.69 0.91
N VAL A 115 7.05 3.69 -0.44
CA VAL A 115 6.13 2.87 -1.25
C VAL A 115 6.40 1.36 -1.15
N GLY A 116 7.54 0.94 -0.61
CA GLY A 116 7.81 -0.47 -0.29
C GLY A 116 6.86 -1.05 0.78
N ALA A 117 6.01 -0.21 1.36
CA ALA A 117 4.91 -0.65 2.22
C ALA A 117 3.86 -1.51 1.49
N THR A 118 3.72 -1.38 0.17
CA THR A 118 2.59 -1.98 -0.58
C THR A 118 2.47 -3.50 -0.43
N PRO A 119 3.50 -4.34 -0.68
CA PRO A 119 3.37 -5.78 -0.48
C PRO A 119 3.21 -6.15 1.00
N VAL A 120 3.83 -5.37 1.88
CA VAL A 120 3.78 -5.57 3.33
C VAL A 120 2.38 -5.25 3.87
N LEU A 121 1.72 -4.24 3.31
CA LEU A 121 0.34 -3.88 3.66
C LEU A 121 -0.63 -5.00 3.26
N SER A 122 -0.45 -5.60 2.09
CA SER A 122 -1.23 -6.79 1.68
C SER A 122 -1.07 -7.96 2.66
N MET A 123 0.16 -8.19 3.17
CA MET A 123 0.41 -9.19 4.20
C MET A 123 -0.26 -8.84 5.53
N LEU A 124 -0.22 -7.56 5.92
CA LEU A 124 -0.86 -7.07 7.14
C LEU A 124 -2.38 -7.22 7.07
N HIS A 125 -2.99 -6.93 5.92
CA HIS A 125 -4.41 -7.20 5.66
C HIS A 125 -4.76 -8.67 5.86
N ALA A 126 -3.97 -9.59 5.31
CA ALA A 126 -4.21 -11.01 5.46
C ALA A 126 -4.15 -11.46 6.92
N LEU A 127 -3.12 -11.03 7.65
CA LEU A 127 -2.96 -11.35 9.08
C LEU A 127 -4.12 -10.78 9.92
N ALA A 128 -4.55 -9.56 9.65
CA ALA A 128 -5.65 -8.92 10.36
C ALA A 128 -7.01 -9.57 10.03
N ASN A 129 -7.24 -9.94 8.77
CA ASN A 129 -8.46 -10.62 8.33
C ASN A 129 -8.62 -12.01 8.99
N GLU A 130 -7.52 -12.71 9.20
CA GLU A 130 -7.49 -14.02 9.87
C GLU A 130 -7.48 -13.88 11.41
N ILE A 131 -7.44 -12.67 11.96
CA ILE A 131 -7.23 -12.39 13.39
C ILE A 131 -6.06 -13.24 13.90
N SER A 132 -4.94 -13.18 13.18
CA SER A 132 -3.80 -14.06 13.40
C SER A 132 -3.32 -14.01 14.86
N PRO A 133 -3.14 -15.17 15.54
CA PRO A 133 -2.63 -15.22 16.91
C PRO A 133 -1.11 -14.96 16.99
N ARG A 134 -0.43 -14.83 15.85
CA ARG A 134 1.01 -14.58 15.77
C ARG A 134 1.36 -13.22 16.35
N GLU A 135 2.52 -13.10 16.94
CA GLU A 135 3.10 -11.78 17.24
C GLU A 135 3.49 -11.11 15.92
N VAL A 136 2.92 -9.92 15.64
CA VAL A 136 3.13 -9.19 14.40
C VAL A 136 3.74 -7.82 14.70
N TRP A 137 4.93 -7.57 14.17
CA TRP A 137 5.61 -6.29 14.23
C TRP A 137 5.54 -5.58 12.90
N ARG A 138 4.86 -4.43 12.84
CA ARG A 138 4.94 -3.51 11.71
C ARG A 138 5.99 -2.44 11.97
N LEU A 139 7.07 -2.46 11.20
CA LEU A 139 8.17 -1.50 11.30
C LEU A 139 8.21 -0.67 10.01
N PHE A 140 8.02 0.66 10.12
CA PHE A 140 7.89 1.51 8.95
C PHE A 140 8.77 2.75 9.03
N GLY A 141 9.47 3.05 7.92
CA GLY A 141 10.24 4.28 7.73
C GLY A 141 9.58 5.21 6.71
N ALA A 142 9.35 6.46 7.08
CA ALA A 142 8.90 7.51 6.18
C ALA A 142 9.86 8.71 6.20
N ARG A 143 9.75 9.58 5.18
CA ARG A 143 10.51 10.81 5.15
C ARG A 143 9.97 11.81 6.16
N ASN A 144 8.67 11.95 6.20
CA ASN A 144 7.90 12.82 7.11
C ASN A 144 6.44 12.34 7.16
N LEU A 145 5.58 13.03 7.90
CA LEU A 145 4.16 12.71 8.01
C LEU A 145 3.40 12.78 6.68
N TYR A 146 3.72 13.76 5.82
CA TYR A 146 3.03 13.94 4.53
C TYR A 146 3.38 12.84 3.51
N ASP A 147 4.53 12.21 3.70
CA ASP A 147 5.04 11.08 2.89
C ASP A 147 4.80 9.72 3.57
N HIS A 148 3.87 9.64 4.53
CA HIS A 148 3.49 8.40 5.20
C HIS A 148 2.17 7.86 4.61
N PRO A 149 2.21 7.06 3.54
CA PRO A 149 1.01 6.45 2.99
C PRO A 149 0.46 5.38 3.94
N PHE A 150 -0.85 5.19 3.92
CA PHE A 150 -1.56 4.14 4.68
C PHE A 150 -1.41 4.23 6.20
N ALA A 151 -1.18 5.41 6.76
CA ALA A 151 -0.93 5.57 8.20
C ALA A 151 -2.12 5.07 9.04
N GLU A 152 -3.31 5.58 8.77
CA GLU A 152 -4.53 5.22 9.48
C GLU A 152 -4.96 3.77 9.22
N GLU A 153 -4.90 3.34 7.96
CA GLU A 153 -5.22 1.98 7.55
C GLU A 153 -4.33 0.95 8.27
N SER A 154 -3.02 1.17 8.24
CA SER A 154 -2.08 0.28 8.92
C SER A 154 -2.27 0.26 10.43
N ALA A 155 -2.55 1.41 11.04
CA ALA A 155 -2.80 1.50 12.47
C ALA A 155 -4.06 0.71 12.86
N SER A 156 -5.14 0.84 12.07
CA SER A 156 -6.37 0.07 12.27
C SER A 156 -6.14 -1.44 12.14
N LEU A 157 -5.40 -1.87 11.12
CA LEU A 157 -5.09 -3.28 10.91
C LEU A 157 -4.26 -3.88 12.07
N VAL A 158 -3.25 -3.15 12.56
CA VAL A 158 -2.45 -3.60 13.70
C VAL A 158 -3.29 -3.69 14.97
N LYS A 159 -4.21 -2.76 15.18
CA LYS A 159 -5.13 -2.76 16.34
C LYS A 159 -6.05 -3.98 16.36
N ASN A 160 -6.40 -4.53 15.17
CA ASN A 160 -7.25 -5.71 15.05
C ASN A 160 -6.49 -7.03 15.28
N LEU A 161 -5.17 -6.99 15.47
CA LEU A 161 -4.35 -8.16 15.76
C LEU A 161 -4.17 -8.34 17.27
N PRO A 162 -4.40 -9.55 17.82
CA PRO A 162 -4.26 -9.82 19.25
C PRO A 162 -2.87 -9.48 19.81
N GLN A 163 -1.82 -9.65 19.01
CA GLN A 163 -0.43 -9.38 19.38
C GLN A 163 0.24 -8.45 18.35
N GLY A 164 -0.52 -7.47 17.82
CA GLY A 164 -0.05 -6.49 16.86
C GLY A 164 0.75 -5.38 17.51
N LYS A 165 1.92 -5.08 16.97
CA LYS A 165 2.81 -3.98 17.41
C LYS A 165 3.26 -3.18 16.21
N SER A 166 3.38 -1.85 16.36
CA SER A 166 3.84 -0.98 15.27
C SER A 166 4.85 0.04 15.77
N ARG A 167 5.84 0.32 14.91
CA ARG A 167 6.77 1.43 15.12
C ARG A 167 7.03 2.14 13.80
N VAL A 168 7.01 3.48 13.86
CA VAL A 168 7.25 4.36 12.71
C VAL A 168 8.42 5.28 13.02
N TRP A 169 9.32 5.44 12.04
CA TRP A 169 10.42 6.40 12.11
C TRP A 169 10.30 7.42 10.99
N TYR A 170 10.47 8.69 11.34
CA TYR A 170 10.54 9.79 10.38
C TYR A 170 11.98 10.28 10.25
N ARG A 171 12.50 10.24 9.02
CA ARG A 171 13.86 10.72 8.72
C ARG A 171 14.00 12.23 8.89
N ARG A 172 12.93 12.98 8.57
CA ARG A 172 12.83 14.43 8.73
C ARG A 172 11.49 14.70 9.40
N PRO A 173 11.43 14.70 10.72
CA PRO A 173 10.24 15.19 11.40
C PRO A 173 10.00 16.62 10.90
N ALA A 174 8.74 16.97 10.63
CA ALA A 174 8.38 18.31 10.22
C ALA A 174 8.97 19.28 11.26
N ALA A 175 9.89 20.15 10.85
CA ALA A 175 10.26 21.27 11.67
C ALA A 175 8.95 21.99 11.99
N GLN A 176 8.68 22.26 13.28
CA GLN A 176 7.51 22.95 13.76
C GLN A 176 7.38 24.29 13.02
N ALA A 177 6.65 24.32 11.95
CA ALA A 177 6.18 25.58 11.36
C ALA A 177 5.04 26.05 12.26
N GLY A 178 5.38 26.79 13.32
CA GLY A 178 4.49 27.76 13.95
C GLY A 178 3.15 27.29 14.53
N LEU A 179 2.98 26.01 14.89
CA LEU A 179 1.84 25.60 15.73
C LEU A 179 2.29 25.50 17.20
N SER A 180 1.56 26.23 18.03
CA SER A 180 1.74 26.25 19.49
C SER A 180 1.88 24.83 20.10
N THR A 181 2.65 24.79 21.16
CA THR A 181 3.12 23.66 21.96
C THR A 181 2.02 22.83 22.65
N ASP A 182 0.87 22.59 22.04
CA ASP A 182 -0.18 21.77 22.61
C ASP A 182 -0.55 20.65 21.62
N LEU A 183 0.23 19.66 21.63
CA LEU A 183 0.05 18.30 21.13
C LEU A 183 1.34 17.86 20.42
N ASP A 184 2.20 17.27 21.19
CA ASP A 184 3.32 16.49 20.67
C ASP A 184 2.75 15.25 19.93
N ALA A 185 2.29 15.48 18.69
CA ALA A 185 1.74 14.42 17.84
C ALA A 185 2.77 13.32 17.58
N THR A 186 4.05 13.63 17.71
CA THR A 186 5.15 12.68 17.63
C THR A 186 5.19 11.79 18.87
N ALA A 187 4.96 12.36 20.03
CA ALA A 187 4.85 11.61 21.29
C ALA A 187 3.55 10.80 21.37
N ALA A 188 2.44 11.34 20.86
CA ALA A 188 1.17 10.59 20.81
C ALA A 188 1.23 9.36 19.88
N ILE A 189 1.90 9.48 18.74
CA ILE A 189 2.13 8.33 17.85
C ILE A 189 3.15 7.35 18.45
N GLN A 190 4.15 7.84 19.19
CA GLN A 190 5.13 6.98 19.86
C GLN A 190 4.59 6.33 21.14
N ASN A 191 3.75 7.01 21.92
CA ASN A 191 3.31 6.53 23.23
C ASN A 191 2.01 5.73 23.21
N ASN A 192 1.15 5.84 22.19
CA ASN A 192 -0.08 5.07 22.10
C ASN A 192 0.09 3.64 21.56
N TYR A 193 1.31 3.25 21.17
CA TYR A 193 1.59 1.89 20.67
C TYR A 193 2.31 0.99 21.67
N PHE A 194 2.62 1.46 22.85
CA PHE A 194 3.13 0.66 23.95
C PHE A 194 2.05 0.55 25.04
N GLY A 195 1.02 -0.26 24.79
CA GLY A 195 0.19 -0.78 25.85
C GLY A 195 1.06 -1.70 26.75
N HIS A 196 1.08 -1.42 28.03
CA HIS A 196 1.58 -2.31 29.07
C HIS A 196 0.81 -3.62 29.10
#